data_9b27ab8c85fb7e55f63b8d10cc599c67
#
_entry.id   9b27ab8c85fb7e55f63b8d10cc599c67
#
_cell.length_a   1.000
_cell.length_b   1.000
_cell.length_c   1.000
_cell.angle_alpha   90.00
_cell.angle_beta   90.00
_cell.angle_gamma   90.00
#
_symmetry.space_group_name_H-M   'P 1'
#
loop_
_entity.id
_entity.type
_entity.pdbx_description
1 polymer ?
#
loop_
_entity_poly.entity_id
_entity_poly.type
_entity_poly.pdbx_seq_one_letter_code
_entity_poly.pdbx_strand_id
1 'polypeptide(L)'
;MHKPKKEADHGGKTLGVVQCRGAAGSQDDLRQLALSTGELLGCPLLVLDDTFRIAAYRLPLGFSDALFETAVLCGEITCEAGAIISKNAMLTAGWADYVQLADSPYRRRFAPLISAGVRLGCLICVDTDGHLEKIPPQTWELVEHILSKQLFMEVSRQDKSSETVEDILMHLLDGGFSSAAHFQLQASGTYLAGFHPRAFALIDLETYHSSTARRARHWS
;
A
#
# COMPACT_ATOMS: atom_id res chain seq x y z
N MET A 1 23.28 -45.05 41.62
CA MET A 1 22.58 -44.99 40.32
C MET A 1 21.89 -43.64 40.20
N HIS A 2 22.52 -42.69 39.54
CA HIS A 2 22.01 -41.31 39.34
C HIS A 2 21.53 -41.19 37.90
N LYS A 3 20.25 -40.91 37.71
CA LYS A 3 19.68 -40.55 36.39
C LYS A 3 19.84 -39.06 36.14
N PRO A 4 20.34 -38.63 34.98
CA PRO A 4 20.36 -37.22 34.66
C PRO A 4 18.99 -36.76 34.15
N LYS A 5 18.59 -35.57 34.62
CA LYS A 5 17.44 -34.80 34.25
C LYS A 5 17.64 -34.20 32.84
N LYS A 6 16.71 -34.46 31.94
CA LYS A 6 16.66 -33.87 30.60
C LYS A 6 16.18 -32.41 30.76
N GLU A 7 17.04 -31.45 30.52
CA GLU A 7 16.69 -30.07 30.27
C GLU A 7 16.06 -29.95 28.90
N ALA A 8 14.88 -29.34 28.86
CA ALA A 8 14.19 -28.97 27.62
C ALA A 8 14.77 -27.64 27.12
N ASP A 9 15.49 -27.73 26.03
CA ASP A 9 16.00 -26.58 25.29
C ASP A 9 14.83 -25.85 24.63
N HIS A 10 14.48 -24.67 25.15
CA HIS A 10 13.57 -23.71 24.55
C HIS A 10 14.37 -22.86 23.57
N GLY A 11 14.56 -23.40 22.38
CA GLY A 11 15.12 -22.65 21.25
C GLY A 11 14.26 -21.46 20.88
N GLY A 12 14.49 -20.34 21.54
CA GLY A 12 14.00 -19.03 21.10
C GLY A 12 14.60 -18.72 19.75
N LYS A 13 13.78 -18.78 18.68
CA LYS A 13 14.17 -18.25 17.38
C LYS A 13 14.35 -16.74 17.51
N THR A 14 15.59 -16.33 17.63
CA THR A 14 16.00 -14.93 17.56
C THR A 14 15.60 -14.40 16.18
N LEU A 15 14.73 -13.40 16.13
CA LEU A 15 14.42 -12.64 14.91
C LEU A 15 15.74 -12.08 14.37
N GLY A 16 16.23 -12.67 13.28
CA GLY A 16 17.34 -12.09 12.53
C GLY A 16 16.91 -10.73 11.99
N VAL A 17 17.58 -9.69 12.44
CA VAL A 17 17.44 -8.34 11.89
C VAL A 17 17.83 -8.42 10.42
N VAL A 18 16.83 -8.33 9.52
CA VAL A 18 17.07 -8.19 8.10
C VAL A 18 17.70 -6.82 7.87
N GLN A 19 19.01 -6.80 7.73
CA GLN A 19 19.75 -5.62 7.31
C GLN A 19 19.42 -5.32 5.85
N CYS A 20 18.55 -4.35 5.61
CA CYS A 20 18.29 -3.81 4.28
C CYS A 20 19.57 -3.14 3.75
N ARG A 21 20.32 -3.86 2.91
CA ARG A 21 21.40 -3.26 2.11
C ARG A 21 20.74 -2.42 1.02
N GLY A 22 20.96 -1.10 1.05
CA GLY A 22 20.51 -0.18 0.02
C GLY A 22 21.27 -0.42 -1.28
N ALA A 23 20.55 -0.40 -2.33
CA ALA A 23 20.74 0.06 -3.68
C ALA A 23 20.27 -0.96 -4.74
N ALA A 24 19.41 -0.48 -5.65
CA ALA A 24 19.01 -1.06 -6.93
C ALA A 24 18.12 -2.33 -6.88
N GLY A 25 16.79 -2.13 -6.92
CA GLY A 25 15.84 -3.20 -7.15
C GLY A 25 14.50 -2.94 -6.44
N SER A 26 13.61 -2.10 -6.98
CA SER A 26 12.50 -1.58 -6.18
C SER A 26 11.31 -2.53 -6.01
N GLN A 27 10.87 -3.15 -7.07
CA GLN A 27 9.74 -4.09 -7.02
C GLN A 27 10.14 -5.47 -6.47
N ASP A 28 11.39 -5.86 -6.67
CA ASP A 28 11.92 -7.11 -6.13
C ASP A 28 12.06 -7.06 -4.61
N ASP A 29 12.36 -5.89 -4.03
CA ASP A 29 12.47 -5.72 -2.57
C ASP A 29 11.13 -5.90 -1.86
N LEU A 30 10.03 -5.32 -2.38
CA LEU A 30 8.69 -5.49 -1.79
C LEU A 30 8.20 -6.93 -1.93
N ARG A 31 8.46 -7.57 -3.07
CA ARG A 31 8.13 -8.98 -3.28
C ARG A 31 8.88 -9.89 -2.32
N GLN A 32 10.18 -9.69 -2.16
CA GLN A 32 10.99 -10.46 -1.21
C GLN A 32 10.52 -10.24 0.23
N LEU A 33 10.17 -9.00 0.56
CA LEU A 33 9.63 -8.66 1.87
C LEU A 33 8.27 -9.33 2.12
N ALA A 34 7.38 -9.34 1.13
CA ALA A 34 6.09 -10.02 1.21
C ALA A 34 6.26 -11.55 1.38
N LEU A 35 7.19 -12.16 0.64
CA LEU A 35 7.52 -13.58 0.80
C LEU A 35 8.01 -13.89 2.21
N SER A 36 9.02 -13.15 2.69
CA SER A 36 9.60 -13.35 4.03
C SER A 36 8.59 -13.08 5.14
N THR A 37 7.75 -12.06 4.97
CA THR A 37 6.66 -11.75 5.91
C THR A 37 5.64 -12.88 5.98
N GLY A 38 5.20 -13.37 4.84
CA GLY A 38 4.24 -14.46 4.82
C GLY A 38 4.82 -15.80 5.31
N GLU A 39 6.13 -16.02 5.19
CA GLU A 39 6.82 -17.15 5.83
C GLU A 39 6.85 -16.98 7.35
N LEU A 40 7.19 -15.79 7.83
CA LEU A 40 7.21 -15.46 9.26
C LEU A 40 5.83 -15.63 9.90
N LEU A 41 4.80 -15.12 9.22
CA LEU A 41 3.41 -15.19 9.69
C LEU A 41 2.75 -16.55 9.42
N GLY A 42 3.35 -17.41 8.59
CA GLY A 42 2.79 -18.71 8.23
C GLY A 42 1.51 -18.65 7.38
N CYS A 43 1.23 -17.55 6.69
CA CYS A 43 -0.04 -17.32 6.00
C CYS A 43 0.13 -16.84 4.55
N PRO A 44 -0.89 -17.06 3.69
CA PRO A 44 -1.00 -16.34 2.43
C PRO A 44 -1.24 -14.86 2.69
N LEU A 45 -0.62 -13.98 1.90
CA LEU A 45 -0.84 -12.54 2.03
C LEU A 45 -0.83 -11.80 0.69
N LEU A 46 -1.52 -10.66 0.67
CA LEU A 46 -1.49 -9.65 -0.39
C LEU A 46 -1.07 -8.31 0.20
N VAL A 47 -0.22 -7.60 -0.51
CA VAL A 47 0.07 -6.19 -0.28
C VAL A 47 -0.57 -5.41 -1.42
N LEU A 48 -1.51 -4.56 -1.11
CA LEU A 48 -2.23 -3.72 -2.06
C LEU A 48 -1.70 -2.29 -1.98
N ASP A 49 -1.70 -1.60 -3.10
CA ASP A 49 -1.56 -0.15 -3.16
C ASP A 49 -2.88 0.56 -2.76
N ASP A 50 -2.88 1.88 -2.81
CA ASP A 50 -4.02 2.74 -2.48
C ASP A 50 -5.16 2.67 -3.52
N THR A 51 -4.88 2.11 -4.71
CA THR A 51 -5.87 1.84 -5.78
C THR A 51 -6.39 0.40 -5.76
N PHE A 52 -6.04 -0.39 -4.74
CA PHE A 52 -6.39 -1.81 -4.56
C PHE A 52 -5.76 -2.77 -5.58
N ARG A 53 -4.69 -2.36 -6.26
CA ARG A 53 -3.87 -3.24 -7.09
C ARG A 53 -2.87 -4.00 -6.23
N ILE A 54 -2.51 -5.19 -6.68
CA ILE A 54 -1.56 -6.03 -5.96
C ILE A 54 -0.13 -5.55 -6.26
N ALA A 55 0.52 -4.98 -5.25
CA ALA A 55 1.92 -4.58 -5.31
C ALA A 55 2.85 -5.79 -5.06
N ALA A 56 2.47 -6.67 -4.13
CA ALA A 56 3.18 -7.90 -3.84
C ALA A 56 2.25 -8.95 -3.21
N TYR A 57 2.64 -10.23 -3.27
CA TYR A 57 1.88 -11.31 -2.63
C TYR A 57 2.77 -12.51 -2.27
N ARG A 58 2.25 -13.34 -1.37
CA ARG A 58 2.75 -14.69 -1.11
C ARG A 58 1.62 -15.69 -1.22
N LEU A 59 1.81 -16.67 -2.10
CA LEU A 59 0.92 -17.81 -2.29
C LEU A 59 1.66 -19.08 -1.87
N PRO A 60 1.36 -19.68 -0.70
CA PRO A 60 1.97 -20.94 -0.28
C PRO A 60 1.54 -22.12 -1.15
N LEU A 61 2.42 -23.11 -1.29
CA LEU A 61 2.08 -24.34 -1.99
C LEU A 61 0.93 -25.06 -1.27
N GLY A 62 -0.07 -25.48 -2.06
CA GLY A 62 -1.22 -26.22 -1.55
C GLY A 62 -2.32 -25.34 -0.93
N PHE A 63 -2.14 -24.03 -0.88
CA PHE A 63 -3.24 -23.12 -0.55
C PHE A 63 -4.10 -22.88 -1.79
N SER A 64 -5.41 -22.97 -1.62
CA SER A 64 -6.40 -22.68 -2.66
C SER A 64 -7.55 -21.84 -2.06
N ASP A 65 -7.81 -20.71 -2.66
CA ASP A 65 -8.90 -19.82 -2.36
C ASP A 65 -9.25 -19.02 -3.61
N ALA A 66 -10.46 -19.20 -4.11
CA ALA A 66 -10.87 -18.63 -5.39
C ALA A 66 -10.77 -17.09 -5.43
N LEU A 67 -11.08 -16.40 -4.33
CA LEU A 67 -10.96 -14.94 -4.26
C LEU A 67 -9.51 -14.49 -4.30
N PHE A 68 -8.63 -15.20 -3.61
CA PHE A 68 -7.20 -14.89 -3.59
C PHE A 68 -6.56 -15.14 -4.97
N GLU A 69 -6.84 -16.30 -5.58
CA GLU A 69 -6.32 -16.67 -6.89
C GLU A 69 -6.80 -15.72 -7.97
N THR A 70 -8.10 -15.36 -7.95
CA THR A 70 -8.66 -14.38 -8.88
C THR A 70 -7.98 -13.03 -8.73
N ALA A 71 -7.78 -12.55 -7.49
CA ALA A 71 -7.11 -11.30 -7.24
C ALA A 71 -5.68 -11.30 -7.80
N VAL A 72 -4.92 -12.38 -7.58
CA VAL A 72 -3.54 -12.52 -8.10
C VAL A 72 -3.53 -12.55 -9.64
N LEU A 73 -4.48 -13.25 -10.27
CA LEU A 73 -4.58 -13.33 -11.73
C LEU A 73 -4.98 -12.00 -12.37
N CYS A 74 -5.90 -11.27 -11.74
CA CYS A 74 -6.36 -9.96 -12.24
C CYS A 74 -5.38 -8.82 -11.89
N GLY A 75 -4.48 -9.02 -10.92
CA GLY A 75 -3.60 -7.99 -10.41
C GLY A 75 -4.27 -6.97 -9.48
N GLU A 76 -5.54 -7.20 -9.12
CA GLU A 76 -6.34 -6.32 -8.25
C GLU A 76 -7.40 -7.14 -7.50
N ILE A 77 -7.90 -6.60 -6.38
CA ILE A 77 -9.03 -7.23 -5.68
C ILE A 77 -10.36 -6.89 -6.33
N THR A 78 -11.38 -7.71 -6.04
CA THR A 78 -12.74 -7.47 -6.56
C THR A 78 -13.31 -6.14 -6.04
N CYS A 79 -14.18 -5.51 -6.83
CA CYS A 79 -14.90 -4.29 -6.41
C CYS A 79 -15.64 -4.47 -5.08
N GLU A 80 -16.18 -5.67 -4.81
CA GLU A 80 -16.85 -5.99 -3.56
C GLU A 80 -15.88 -5.96 -2.38
N ALA A 81 -14.72 -6.62 -2.50
CA ALA A 81 -13.68 -6.59 -1.47
C ALA A 81 -13.16 -5.16 -1.23
N GLY A 82 -12.96 -4.39 -2.30
CA GLY A 82 -12.59 -2.97 -2.21
C GLY A 82 -13.65 -2.13 -1.50
N ALA A 83 -14.94 -2.38 -1.77
CA ALA A 83 -16.05 -1.70 -1.08
C ALA A 83 -16.11 -2.05 0.42
N ILE A 84 -15.82 -3.30 0.80
CA ILE A 84 -15.73 -3.71 2.20
C ILE A 84 -14.60 -2.96 2.90
N ILE A 85 -13.41 -2.90 2.31
CA ILE A 85 -12.27 -2.17 2.86
C ILE A 85 -12.61 -0.67 3.03
N SER A 86 -13.22 -0.06 2.01
CA SER A 86 -13.52 1.38 2.01
C SER A 86 -14.61 1.77 3.00
N LYS A 87 -15.55 0.87 3.30
CA LYS A 87 -16.67 1.11 4.21
C LYS A 87 -16.40 0.67 5.65
N ASN A 88 -15.35 -0.10 5.89
CA ASN A 88 -15.01 -0.58 7.22
C ASN A 88 -14.49 0.56 8.09
N ALA A 89 -15.21 0.87 9.17
CA ALA A 89 -14.88 1.98 10.06
C ALA A 89 -13.52 1.82 10.75
N MET A 90 -13.12 0.59 11.10
CA MET A 90 -11.81 0.33 11.72
C MET A 90 -10.69 0.60 10.74
N LEU A 91 -10.79 0.09 9.52
CA LEU A 91 -9.79 0.30 8.48
C LEU A 91 -9.71 1.79 8.06
N THR A 92 -10.84 2.48 8.04
CA THR A 92 -10.89 3.93 7.76
C THR A 92 -10.24 4.74 8.88
N ALA A 93 -10.39 4.30 10.13
CA ALA A 93 -9.74 4.91 11.29
C ALA A 93 -8.24 4.54 11.43
N GLY A 94 -7.69 3.74 10.52
CA GLY A 94 -6.28 3.33 10.55
C GLY A 94 -5.99 2.08 11.37
N TRP A 95 -7.01 1.32 11.78
CA TRP A 95 -6.88 0.10 12.57
C TRP A 95 -7.09 -1.15 11.73
N ALA A 96 -6.39 -2.22 12.10
CA ALA A 96 -6.61 -3.52 11.48
C ALA A 96 -7.94 -4.13 11.94
N ASP A 97 -8.55 -4.93 11.06
CA ASP A 97 -9.79 -5.64 11.35
C ASP A 97 -9.81 -7.03 10.69
N TYR A 98 -10.60 -7.93 11.26
CA TYR A 98 -10.82 -9.27 10.74
C TYR A 98 -12.17 -9.35 10.05
N VAL A 99 -12.17 -9.68 8.78
CA VAL A 99 -13.35 -9.77 7.94
C VAL A 99 -13.51 -11.17 7.37
N GLN A 100 -14.73 -11.69 7.40
CA GLN A 100 -15.15 -12.88 6.68
C GLN A 100 -15.84 -12.46 5.38
N LEU A 101 -15.29 -12.88 4.24
CA LEU A 101 -15.93 -12.68 2.94
C LEU A 101 -16.88 -13.84 2.64
N ALA A 102 -18.01 -13.54 1.98
CA ALA A 102 -19.09 -14.53 1.75
C ALA A 102 -18.60 -15.74 0.92
N ASP A 103 -17.75 -15.49 -0.06
CA ASP A 103 -17.30 -16.50 -1.03
C ASP A 103 -15.97 -17.17 -0.66
N SER A 104 -15.55 -17.06 0.60
CA SER A 104 -14.33 -17.71 1.07
C SER A 104 -14.54 -18.39 2.42
N PRO A 105 -13.98 -19.60 2.62
CA PRO A 105 -14.01 -20.27 3.91
C PRO A 105 -13.10 -19.61 4.95
N TYR A 106 -12.19 -18.74 4.50
CA TYR A 106 -11.15 -18.18 5.35
C TYR A 106 -11.50 -16.78 5.83
N ARG A 107 -11.26 -16.54 7.10
CA ARG A 107 -11.25 -15.19 7.66
C ARG A 107 -9.97 -14.46 7.25
N ARG A 108 -10.05 -13.17 7.06
CA ARG A 108 -8.91 -12.35 6.62
C ARG A 108 -8.67 -11.21 7.59
N ARG A 109 -7.40 -10.98 7.90
CA ARG A 109 -6.96 -9.77 8.59
C ARG A 109 -6.60 -8.72 7.56
N PHE A 110 -7.30 -7.61 7.59
CA PHE A 110 -7.01 -6.42 6.82
C PHE A 110 -6.29 -5.42 7.71
N ALA A 111 -5.19 -4.84 7.23
CA ALA A 111 -4.47 -3.81 7.97
C ALA A 111 -4.09 -2.68 7.02
N PRO A 112 -4.45 -1.43 7.32
CA PRO A 112 -4.02 -0.29 6.51
C PRO A 112 -2.50 -0.10 6.63
N LEU A 113 -1.83 0.09 5.51
CA LEU A 113 -0.42 0.44 5.46
C LEU A 113 -0.29 1.95 5.41
N ILE A 114 0.21 2.54 6.50
CA ILE A 114 0.27 3.98 6.70
C ILE A 114 1.72 4.41 6.90
N SER A 115 2.16 5.45 6.19
CA SER A 115 3.45 6.09 6.40
C SER A 115 3.27 7.61 6.40
N ALA A 116 3.90 8.30 7.35
CA ALA A 116 3.78 9.75 7.52
C ALA A 116 2.32 10.27 7.57
N GLY A 117 1.39 9.47 8.13
CA GLY A 117 -0.04 9.83 8.18
C GLY A 117 -0.80 9.61 6.88
N VAL A 118 -0.14 9.12 5.83
CA VAL A 118 -0.74 8.80 4.53
C VAL A 118 -1.00 7.31 4.45
N ARG A 119 -2.22 6.91 4.05
CA ARG A 119 -2.53 5.54 3.71
C ARG A 119 -1.98 5.23 2.33
N LEU A 120 -1.03 4.32 2.24
CA LEU A 120 -0.36 3.91 1.02
C LEU A 120 -0.97 2.64 0.41
N GLY A 121 -1.77 1.92 1.20
CA GLY A 121 -2.35 0.68 0.75
C GLY A 121 -2.95 -0.16 1.88
N CYS A 122 -3.01 -1.46 1.66
CA CYS A 122 -3.58 -2.42 2.62
C CYS A 122 -2.81 -3.75 2.59
N LEU A 123 -2.53 -4.30 3.77
CA LEU A 123 -2.09 -5.67 3.94
C LEU A 123 -3.30 -6.57 4.18
N ILE A 124 -3.42 -7.66 3.43
CA ILE A 124 -4.43 -8.69 3.64
C ILE A 124 -3.72 -10.00 3.96
N CYS A 125 -3.96 -10.56 5.14
CA CYS A 125 -3.48 -11.87 5.55
C CYS A 125 -4.65 -12.85 5.65
N VAL A 126 -4.51 -14.04 5.06
CA VAL A 126 -5.56 -15.07 5.10
C VAL A 126 -5.30 -16.02 6.27
N ASP A 127 -6.27 -16.14 7.16
CA ASP A 127 -6.20 -17.00 8.33
C ASP A 127 -6.68 -18.41 7.97
N THR A 128 -5.74 -19.29 7.71
CA THR A 128 -6.03 -20.66 7.24
C THR A 128 -6.35 -21.67 8.35
N ASP A 129 -5.92 -21.38 9.58
CA ASP A 129 -6.01 -22.30 10.72
C ASP A 129 -6.34 -21.63 12.07
N GLY A 130 -6.72 -20.36 12.05
CA GLY A 130 -7.09 -19.59 13.24
C GLY A 130 -5.90 -19.16 14.11
N HIS A 131 -4.69 -19.11 13.55
CA HIS A 131 -3.50 -18.74 14.33
C HIS A 131 -3.18 -17.25 14.29
N LEU A 132 -3.69 -16.47 13.31
CA LEU A 132 -3.33 -15.07 13.16
C LEU A 132 -3.72 -14.22 14.37
N GLU A 133 -4.81 -14.54 15.07
CA GLU A 133 -5.21 -13.85 16.30
C GLU A 133 -4.25 -14.10 17.48
N LYS A 134 -3.44 -15.16 17.40
CA LYS A 134 -2.46 -15.50 18.46
C LYS A 134 -1.10 -14.83 18.24
N ILE A 135 -0.90 -14.18 17.10
CA ILE A 135 0.32 -13.45 16.81
C ILE A 135 0.37 -12.18 17.68
N PRO A 136 1.49 -11.96 18.39
CA PRO A 136 1.63 -10.79 19.26
C PRO A 136 1.41 -9.47 18.52
N PRO A 137 0.74 -8.47 19.14
CA PRO A 137 0.53 -7.15 18.53
C PRO A 137 1.83 -6.49 18.03
N GLN A 138 2.92 -6.62 18.76
CA GLN A 138 4.23 -6.06 18.41
C GLN A 138 4.76 -6.65 17.08
N THR A 139 4.45 -7.91 16.78
CA THR A 139 4.82 -8.52 15.49
C THR A 139 4.04 -7.88 14.36
N TRP A 140 2.75 -7.63 14.56
CA TRP A 140 1.91 -6.93 13.59
C TRP A 140 2.38 -5.50 13.34
N GLU A 141 2.65 -4.73 14.39
CA GLU A 141 3.17 -3.38 14.30
C GLU A 141 4.48 -3.32 13.51
N LEU A 142 5.40 -4.27 13.75
CA LEU A 142 6.65 -4.36 13.02
C LEU A 142 6.43 -4.67 11.54
N VAL A 143 5.59 -5.66 11.23
CA VAL A 143 5.26 -6.07 9.86
C VAL A 143 4.62 -4.91 9.08
N GLU A 144 3.61 -4.29 9.67
CA GLU A 144 2.90 -3.15 9.06
C GLU A 144 3.84 -1.97 8.83
N HIS A 145 4.71 -1.67 9.80
CA HIS A 145 5.68 -0.59 9.68
C HIS A 145 6.68 -0.85 8.53
N ILE A 146 7.25 -2.06 8.46
CA ILE A 146 8.26 -2.40 7.45
C ILE A 146 7.63 -2.39 6.05
N LEU A 147 6.44 -2.99 5.88
CA LEU A 147 5.72 -3.01 4.61
C LEU A 147 5.29 -1.61 4.18
N SER A 148 4.78 -0.79 5.10
CA SER A 148 4.42 0.61 4.83
C SER A 148 5.63 1.42 4.37
N LYS A 149 6.78 1.25 5.03
CA LYS A 149 8.02 1.94 4.66
C LYS A 149 8.49 1.52 3.27
N GLN A 150 8.45 0.22 2.96
CA GLN A 150 8.88 -0.28 1.65
C GLN A 150 7.93 0.20 0.54
N LEU A 151 6.62 0.12 0.77
CA LEU A 151 5.62 0.61 -0.18
C LEU A 151 5.77 2.12 -0.43
N PHE A 152 6.03 2.90 0.63
CA PHE A 152 6.36 4.31 0.53
C PHE A 152 7.59 4.57 -0.36
N MET A 153 8.66 3.79 -0.18
CA MET A 153 9.86 3.92 -0.99
C MET A 153 9.60 3.61 -2.46
N GLU A 154 8.72 2.67 -2.77
CA GLU A 154 8.35 2.35 -4.15
C GLU A 154 7.54 3.46 -4.80
N VAL A 155 6.48 3.92 -4.14
CA VAL A 155 5.68 5.06 -4.60
C VAL A 155 6.58 6.28 -4.83
N SER A 156 7.42 6.62 -3.86
CA SER A 156 8.35 7.77 -3.96
C SER A 156 9.43 7.61 -5.04
N ARG A 157 9.73 6.40 -5.48
CA ARG A 157 10.71 6.16 -6.57
C ARG A 157 10.06 6.22 -7.95
N GLN A 158 8.83 5.74 -8.09
CA GLN A 158 8.08 5.88 -9.34
C GLN A 158 7.91 7.36 -9.69
N ASP A 159 7.74 8.22 -8.69
CA ASP A 159 7.62 9.66 -8.85
C ASP A 159 8.96 10.41 -9.02
N LYS A 160 10.09 9.77 -8.75
CA LYS A 160 11.43 10.41 -8.82
C LYS A 160 12.02 10.53 -10.22
N SER A 161 11.30 10.25 -11.28
CA SER A 161 11.71 10.70 -12.61
C SER A 161 11.47 12.21 -12.71
N SER A 162 12.37 13.02 -12.14
CA SER A 162 12.47 14.50 -12.30
C SER A 162 11.14 15.26 -12.36
N GLU A 163 10.24 15.04 -11.39
CA GLU A 163 9.00 15.81 -11.37
C GLU A 163 9.33 17.27 -11.08
N THR A 164 9.13 18.09 -12.09
CA THR A 164 9.09 19.52 -11.92
C THR A 164 7.79 19.90 -11.17
N VAL A 165 7.72 21.12 -10.66
CA VAL A 165 6.47 21.61 -10.04
C VAL A 165 5.33 21.58 -11.06
N GLU A 166 5.64 21.79 -12.33
CA GLU A 166 4.69 21.68 -13.43
C GLU A 166 4.13 20.25 -13.55
N ASP A 167 4.96 19.24 -13.44
CA ASP A 167 4.53 17.83 -13.51
C ASP A 167 3.60 17.50 -12.34
N ILE A 168 3.91 17.95 -11.11
CA ILE A 168 3.05 17.78 -9.94
C ILE A 168 1.69 18.45 -10.16
N LEU A 169 1.67 19.67 -10.73
CA LEU A 169 0.43 20.39 -11.02
C LEU A 169 -0.37 19.71 -12.14
N MET A 170 0.29 19.25 -13.20
CA MET A 170 -0.38 18.49 -14.26
C MET A 170 -0.98 17.20 -13.71
N HIS A 171 -0.25 16.46 -12.88
CA HIS A 171 -0.73 15.26 -12.22
C HIS A 171 -1.95 15.55 -11.32
N LEU A 172 -1.97 16.70 -10.63
CA LEU A 172 -3.12 17.16 -9.85
C LEU A 172 -4.34 17.44 -10.74
N LEU A 173 -4.13 18.11 -11.87
CA LEU A 173 -5.19 18.47 -12.81
C LEU A 173 -5.79 17.22 -13.49
N ASP A 174 -4.98 16.24 -13.79
CA ASP A 174 -5.40 14.94 -14.36
C ASP A 174 -6.10 14.03 -13.35
N GLY A 175 -6.21 14.47 -12.09
CA GLY A 175 -6.80 13.65 -11.02
C GLY A 175 -5.93 12.47 -10.58
N GLY A 176 -4.63 12.51 -10.86
CA GLY A 176 -3.69 11.43 -10.60
C GLY A 176 -3.36 11.20 -9.12
N PHE A 177 -3.73 12.13 -8.22
CA PHE A 177 -3.53 11.95 -6.79
C PHE A 177 -4.71 11.22 -6.15
N SER A 178 -4.43 10.09 -5.52
CA SER A 178 -5.43 9.30 -4.80
C SER A 178 -5.96 9.99 -3.54
N SER A 179 -5.19 10.94 -2.97
CA SER A 179 -5.58 11.67 -1.77
C SER A 179 -4.84 13.02 -1.64
N ALA A 180 -5.42 13.95 -0.86
CA ALA A 180 -4.76 15.21 -0.52
C ALA A 180 -3.43 14.98 0.21
N ALA A 181 -3.33 13.92 1.02
CA ALA A 181 -2.12 13.57 1.73
C ALA A 181 -1.03 13.07 0.76
N HIS A 182 -1.39 12.33 -0.29
CA HIS A 182 -0.47 11.90 -1.34
C HIS A 182 0.10 13.11 -2.09
N PHE A 183 -0.76 14.07 -2.48
CA PHE A 183 -0.31 15.33 -3.05
C PHE A 183 0.66 16.08 -2.12
N GLN A 184 0.32 16.24 -0.82
CA GLN A 184 1.16 16.93 0.15
C GLN A 184 2.54 16.27 0.30
N LEU A 185 2.59 14.95 0.20
CA LEU A 185 3.83 14.19 0.28
C LEU A 185 4.74 14.47 -0.92
N GLN A 186 4.20 14.46 -2.14
CA GLN A 186 4.96 14.75 -3.36
C GLN A 186 5.34 16.24 -3.44
N ALA A 187 4.45 17.12 -3.03
CA ALA A 187 4.72 18.54 -2.96
C ALA A 187 5.73 18.93 -1.87
N SER A 188 6.07 18.01 -0.94
CA SER A 188 7.03 18.25 0.14
C SER A 188 8.40 18.63 -0.43
N GLY A 189 8.95 19.79 -0.03
CA GLY A 189 10.19 20.33 -0.60
C GLY A 189 10.01 21.28 -1.76
N THR A 190 8.77 21.51 -2.23
CA THR A 190 8.42 22.54 -3.20
C THR A 190 7.62 23.68 -2.53
N TYR A 191 7.38 24.78 -3.26
CA TYR A 191 6.50 25.84 -2.76
C TYR A 191 5.02 25.39 -2.65
N LEU A 192 4.67 24.21 -3.20
CA LEU A 192 3.33 23.64 -3.09
C LEU A 192 3.09 22.92 -1.76
N ALA A 193 4.10 22.73 -0.91
CA ALA A 193 4.01 21.97 0.35
C ALA A 193 2.90 22.47 1.29
N GLY A 194 2.56 23.75 1.27
CA GLY A 194 1.47 24.33 2.03
C GLY A 194 0.16 24.51 1.26
N PHE A 195 0.11 24.04 0.03
CA PHE A 195 -1.04 24.22 -0.82
C PHE A 195 -2.15 23.22 -0.49
N HIS A 196 -3.34 23.75 -0.20
CA HIS A 196 -4.54 22.95 0.05
C HIS A 196 -5.56 23.21 -1.04
N PRO A 197 -5.57 22.44 -2.13
CA PRO A 197 -6.50 22.67 -3.23
C PRO A 197 -7.93 22.40 -2.77
N ARG A 198 -8.75 23.45 -2.69
CA ARG A 198 -10.19 23.37 -2.41
C ARG A 198 -11.02 23.52 -3.67
N ALA A 199 -10.54 24.36 -4.59
CA ALA A 199 -11.11 24.57 -5.91
C ALA A 199 -10.03 25.16 -6.82
N PHE A 200 -10.07 24.83 -8.10
CA PHE A 200 -9.22 25.44 -9.11
C PHE A 200 -10.04 25.70 -10.38
N ALA A 201 -9.60 26.67 -11.18
CA ALA A 201 -10.13 26.92 -12.50
C ALA A 201 -9.02 26.67 -13.53
N LEU A 202 -9.31 25.87 -14.53
CA LEU A 202 -8.45 25.69 -15.70
C LEU A 202 -8.77 26.80 -16.71
N ILE A 203 -7.77 27.59 -17.11
CA ILE A 203 -7.88 28.59 -18.16
C ILE A 203 -7.15 28.07 -19.39
N ASP A 204 -7.90 27.76 -20.44
CA ASP A 204 -7.33 27.42 -21.73
C ASP A 204 -6.79 28.68 -22.41
N LEU A 205 -5.48 28.85 -22.35
CA LEU A 205 -4.79 30.00 -22.94
C LEU A 205 -4.79 29.98 -24.46
N GLU A 206 -4.90 28.82 -25.10
CA GLU A 206 -4.98 28.75 -26.57
C GLU A 206 -6.30 29.37 -27.06
N THR A 207 -7.41 29.02 -26.41
CA THR A 207 -8.72 29.63 -26.71
C THR A 207 -8.72 31.10 -26.41
N TYR A 208 -8.07 31.54 -25.34
CA TYR A 208 -7.95 32.95 -24.98
C TYR A 208 -7.13 33.74 -26.00
N HIS A 209 -5.98 33.26 -26.43
CA HIS A 209 -5.14 33.89 -27.45
C HIS A 209 -5.83 33.98 -28.81
N SER A 210 -6.55 32.94 -29.22
CA SER A 210 -7.30 32.94 -30.48
C SER A 210 -8.43 33.99 -30.49
N SER A 211 -9.10 34.16 -29.36
CA SER A 211 -10.18 35.16 -29.22
C SER A 211 -9.67 36.64 -29.26
N THR A 212 -8.52 36.90 -28.64
CA THR A 212 -7.88 38.22 -28.67
C THR A 212 -7.32 38.54 -30.07
N ALA A 213 -6.75 37.58 -30.76
CA ALA A 213 -6.27 37.77 -32.14
C ALA A 213 -7.40 38.02 -33.13
N ARG A 214 -8.59 37.47 -32.92
CA ARG A 214 -9.78 37.78 -33.74
C ARG A 214 -10.31 39.19 -33.48
N ARG A 215 -10.30 39.67 -32.24
CA ARG A 215 -10.71 41.05 -31.93
C ARG A 215 -9.76 42.06 -32.51
N ALA A 216 -8.45 41.83 -32.51
CA ALA A 216 -7.47 42.75 -33.11
C ALA A 216 -7.61 42.89 -34.62
N ARG A 217 -8.18 41.90 -35.34
CA ARG A 217 -8.43 41.96 -36.80
C ARG A 217 -9.70 42.71 -37.18
N HIS A 218 -10.57 43.03 -36.24
CA HIS A 218 -11.80 43.78 -36.50
C HIS A 218 -11.65 45.29 -36.30
N TRP A 219 -10.46 45.78 -35.90
CA TRP A 219 -10.19 47.20 -35.65
C TRP A 219 -9.13 47.80 -36.61
N SER A 220 -8.86 47.16 -37.76
CA SER A 220 -7.98 47.67 -38.82
C SER A 220 -8.82 48.03 -40.08
#